data_79382c3da12d26eea4b3046032636b68
#
_entry.id   79382c3da12d26eea4b3046032636b68
#
_cell.length_a   1.000
_cell.length_b   1.000
_cell.length_c   1.000
_cell.angle_alpha   90.00
_cell.angle_beta   90.00
_cell.angle_gamma   90.00
#
_symmetry.space_group_name_H-M   'P 1'
#
loop_
_entity.id
_entity.type
_entity.pdbx_description
1 polymer ?
#
loop_
_entity_poly.entity_id
_entity_poly.type
_entity_poly.pdbx_seq_one_letter_code
_entity_poly.pdbx_strand_id
1 'polypeptide(L)'
;MLKVLQSPGKYVQGPNALHSIADYVKPLSDKAFVIADAFVFGLVEKIVDASAAKSGVQLTKATFEGECSQNEIKRLGELFAKSGAGIVVGIGGGKTLDAAKAVAYYGKVPIVIAPTIASTDAPTSALSVIYTDKGEFESYLLYPKNPDIVVMDTTIIANAPVRLFVAGMGDALATYFEARACTESYNQTMAGGLTTLTAMSLATLCYDTLLEEGLKAKIAVENKVSTKAVENIVEANTLLSGLGFESAGLGACHAIHNGLTVIEECHDMYHGEKVAFGVLVQLVLENSPLEEIEEVLEFSTSVGLPVTFAELGFEDDAPNYHEKLKEAAKLSCAEGETIHNMPFKVTVDDVYAAMIAADRLGRAWLEVEA
;
A
#
# COMPACT_ATOMS: atom_id res chain seq x y z
N MET A 1 17.54 21.47 8.27
CA MET A 1 16.95 20.67 7.18
C MET A 1 15.56 21.18 6.86
N LEU A 2 15.11 21.05 5.60
CA LEU A 2 13.76 21.44 5.20
C LEU A 2 12.78 20.35 5.61
N LYS A 3 11.54 20.73 5.94
CA LYS A 3 10.41 19.84 6.13
C LYS A 3 9.58 19.84 4.86
N VAL A 4 9.18 18.66 4.39
CA VAL A 4 8.43 18.49 3.15
C VAL A 4 7.20 17.63 3.38
N LEU A 5 6.07 18.05 2.83
CA LEU A 5 4.84 17.27 2.71
C LEU A 5 4.42 17.32 1.24
N GLN A 6 4.09 16.20 0.66
CA GLN A 6 3.49 16.11 -0.66
C GLN A 6 2.23 15.25 -0.64
N SER A 7 1.34 15.46 -1.61
CA SER A 7 0.04 14.79 -1.68
C SER A 7 -0.47 14.79 -3.13
N PRO A 8 -1.45 13.93 -3.46
CA PRO A 8 -2.22 14.08 -4.69
C PRO A 8 -2.82 15.47 -4.82
N GLY A 9 -2.95 15.96 -6.07
CA GLY A 9 -3.59 17.26 -6.33
C GLY A 9 -5.06 17.30 -5.92
N LYS A 10 -5.74 16.16 -5.99
CA LYS A 10 -7.12 15.99 -5.50
C LYS A 10 -7.35 14.53 -5.09
N TYR A 11 -8.02 14.34 -3.97
CA TYR A 11 -8.56 13.06 -3.53
C TYR A 11 -10.08 13.12 -3.50
N VAL A 12 -10.73 12.12 -4.08
CA VAL A 12 -12.19 12.00 -4.20
C VAL A 12 -12.57 10.62 -3.69
N GLN A 13 -13.50 10.55 -2.75
CA GLN A 13 -13.97 9.29 -2.19
C GLN A 13 -15.48 9.32 -1.98
N GLY A 14 -16.12 8.20 -2.20
CA GLY A 14 -17.52 7.98 -1.87
C GLY A 14 -18.17 6.89 -2.70
N PRO A 15 -19.42 6.55 -2.36
CA PRO A 15 -20.17 5.52 -3.10
C PRO A 15 -20.44 6.00 -4.52
N ASN A 16 -20.19 5.10 -5.49
CA ASN A 16 -20.34 5.35 -6.91
C ASN A 16 -19.50 6.53 -7.47
N ALA A 17 -18.36 6.84 -6.84
CA ALA A 17 -17.50 7.94 -7.27
C ALA A 17 -17.00 7.76 -8.72
N LEU A 18 -16.84 6.53 -9.19
CA LEU A 18 -16.41 6.22 -10.55
C LEU A 18 -17.40 6.69 -11.62
N HIS A 19 -18.70 6.84 -11.29
CA HIS A 19 -19.70 7.36 -12.23
C HIS A 19 -19.45 8.82 -12.64
N SER A 20 -18.60 9.54 -11.91
CA SER A 20 -18.22 10.92 -12.20
C SER A 20 -16.75 11.06 -12.61
N ILE A 21 -16.04 9.97 -12.91
CA ILE A 21 -14.59 10.03 -13.18
C ILE A 21 -14.26 10.98 -14.34
N ALA A 22 -15.09 11.01 -15.38
CA ALA A 22 -14.87 11.87 -16.53
C ALA A 22 -15.08 13.36 -16.22
N ASP A 23 -15.83 13.72 -15.18
CA ASP A 23 -15.98 15.11 -14.74
C ASP A 23 -14.65 15.66 -14.17
N TYR A 24 -13.81 14.76 -13.62
CA TYR A 24 -12.46 15.10 -13.15
C TYR A 24 -11.41 15.07 -14.27
N VAL A 25 -11.62 14.23 -15.30
CA VAL A 25 -10.76 14.15 -16.49
C VAL A 25 -10.94 15.36 -17.41
N LYS A 26 -12.18 15.76 -17.65
CA LYS A 26 -12.55 16.81 -18.62
C LYS A 26 -11.80 18.13 -18.49
N PRO A 27 -11.57 18.68 -17.25
CA PRO A 27 -10.80 19.91 -17.10
C PRO A 27 -9.33 19.79 -17.50
N LEU A 28 -8.78 18.56 -17.54
CA LEU A 28 -7.38 18.29 -17.85
C LEU A 28 -7.20 17.89 -19.34
N SER A 29 -8.18 17.16 -19.92
CA SER A 29 -8.14 16.75 -21.33
C SER A 29 -9.50 16.30 -21.86
N ASP A 30 -9.75 16.54 -23.15
CA ASP A 30 -10.91 16.00 -23.87
C ASP A 30 -10.72 14.54 -24.31
N LYS A 31 -9.49 14.00 -24.22
CA LYS A 31 -9.14 12.64 -24.62
C LYS A 31 -8.34 11.96 -23.53
N ALA A 32 -8.81 10.81 -23.08
CA ALA A 32 -8.16 10.01 -22.04
C ALA A 32 -7.74 8.63 -22.56
N PHE A 33 -6.59 8.17 -22.07
CA PHE A 33 -6.08 6.82 -22.27
C PHE A 33 -6.31 6.03 -20.98
N VAL A 34 -7.23 5.06 -21.03
CA VAL A 34 -7.65 4.27 -19.87
C VAL A 34 -6.91 2.95 -19.87
N ILE A 35 -6.25 2.64 -18.75
CA ILE A 35 -5.53 1.40 -18.53
C ILE A 35 -6.23 0.64 -17.39
N ALA A 36 -6.63 -0.59 -17.65
CA ALA A 36 -7.13 -1.55 -16.67
C ALA A 36 -6.85 -2.97 -17.15
N ASP A 37 -6.80 -3.95 -16.26
CA ASP A 37 -6.77 -5.35 -16.66
C ASP A 37 -8.15 -5.81 -17.19
N ALA A 38 -8.19 -6.99 -17.81
CA ALA A 38 -9.41 -7.49 -18.45
C ALA A 38 -10.54 -7.75 -17.44
N PHE A 39 -10.22 -8.19 -16.22
CA PHE A 39 -11.22 -8.44 -15.17
C PHE A 39 -11.82 -7.12 -14.69
N VAL A 40 -10.99 -6.12 -14.44
CA VAL A 40 -11.43 -4.78 -14.02
C VAL A 40 -12.27 -4.11 -15.11
N PHE A 41 -11.88 -4.20 -16.38
CA PHE A 41 -12.73 -3.70 -17.48
C PHE A 41 -14.10 -4.36 -17.45
N GLY A 42 -14.20 -5.67 -17.22
CA GLY A 42 -15.47 -6.37 -17.07
C GLY A 42 -16.39 -5.78 -16.00
N LEU A 43 -15.81 -5.21 -14.93
CA LEU A 43 -16.54 -4.59 -13.82
C LEU A 43 -16.96 -3.14 -14.12
N VAL A 44 -16.03 -2.34 -14.69
CA VAL A 44 -16.18 -0.86 -14.69
C VAL A 44 -16.40 -0.22 -16.05
N GLU A 45 -16.20 -0.94 -17.16
CA GLU A 45 -16.21 -0.38 -18.49
C GLU A 45 -17.49 0.41 -18.82
N LYS A 46 -18.66 -0.16 -18.51
CA LYS A 46 -19.95 0.50 -18.74
C LYS A 46 -20.11 1.80 -17.93
N ILE A 47 -19.58 1.81 -16.70
CA ILE A 47 -19.64 2.97 -15.80
C ILE A 47 -18.76 4.09 -16.38
N VAL A 48 -17.53 3.75 -16.76
CA VAL A 48 -16.55 4.69 -17.31
C VAL A 48 -17.02 5.26 -18.65
N ASP A 49 -17.57 4.42 -19.54
CA ASP A 49 -18.12 4.84 -20.83
C ASP A 49 -19.32 5.79 -20.67
N ALA A 50 -20.22 5.48 -19.75
CA ALA A 50 -21.36 6.35 -19.46
C ALA A 50 -20.92 7.71 -18.89
N SER A 51 -19.95 7.72 -17.99
CA SER A 51 -19.34 8.94 -17.44
C SER A 51 -18.70 9.78 -18.56
N ALA A 52 -17.91 9.13 -19.41
CA ALA A 52 -17.24 9.79 -20.53
C ALA A 52 -18.20 10.38 -21.54
N ALA A 53 -19.25 9.65 -21.91
CA ALA A 53 -20.30 10.11 -22.83
C ALA A 53 -21.02 11.36 -22.29
N LYS A 54 -21.35 11.36 -20.99
CA LYS A 54 -21.99 12.49 -20.31
C LYS A 54 -21.13 13.75 -20.34
N SER A 55 -19.82 13.61 -20.09
CA SER A 55 -18.88 14.72 -19.96
C SER A 55 -18.21 15.11 -21.30
N GLY A 56 -18.47 14.36 -22.36
CA GLY A 56 -17.89 14.61 -23.68
C GLY A 56 -16.37 14.34 -23.71
N VAL A 57 -15.91 13.31 -23.02
CA VAL A 57 -14.52 12.83 -23.02
C VAL A 57 -14.41 11.64 -23.98
N GLN A 58 -13.43 11.66 -24.88
CA GLN A 58 -13.13 10.54 -25.77
C GLN A 58 -12.17 9.57 -25.05
N LEU A 59 -12.51 8.27 -25.04
CA LEU A 59 -11.68 7.25 -24.41
C LEU A 59 -10.95 6.39 -25.44
N THR A 60 -9.67 6.16 -25.21
CA THR A 60 -8.90 5.05 -25.79
C THR A 60 -8.55 4.09 -24.67
N LYS A 61 -8.90 2.82 -24.80
CA LYS A 61 -8.70 1.79 -23.76
C LYS A 61 -7.56 0.88 -24.14
N ALA A 62 -6.77 0.49 -23.15
CA ALA A 62 -5.71 -0.51 -23.27
C ALA A 62 -5.74 -1.46 -22.09
N THR A 63 -5.69 -2.76 -22.39
CA THR A 63 -5.63 -3.79 -21.35
C THR A 63 -4.22 -3.87 -20.80
N PHE A 64 -4.10 -3.80 -19.47
CA PHE A 64 -2.86 -4.13 -18.74
C PHE A 64 -2.69 -5.66 -18.73
N GLU A 65 -1.48 -6.14 -19.02
CA GLU A 65 -1.16 -7.56 -19.15
C GLU A 65 0.06 -7.93 -18.30
N GLY A 66 -0.11 -8.91 -17.42
CA GLY A 66 0.98 -9.48 -16.63
C GLY A 66 1.45 -8.60 -15.46
N GLU A 67 2.69 -8.16 -15.49
CA GLU A 67 3.38 -7.44 -14.42
C GLU A 67 3.63 -5.97 -14.76
N CYS A 68 3.82 -5.13 -13.74
CA CYS A 68 4.29 -3.75 -13.93
C CYS A 68 5.78 -3.79 -14.31
N SER A 69 6.07 -4.28 -15.52
CA SER A 69 7.43 -4.45 -16.05
C SER A 69 7.78 -3.36 -17.05
N GLN A 70 9.09 -3.20 -17.30
CA GLN A 70 9.58 -2.26 -18.32
C GLN A 70 8.99 -2.56 -19.69
N ASN A 71 8.80 -3.85 -20.04
CA ASN A 71 8.22 -4.25 -21.31
C ASN A 71 6.75 -3.86 -21.43
N GLU A 72 5.96 -4.07 -20.38
CA GLU A 72 4.54 -3.70 -20.34
C GLU A 72 4.35 -2.17 -20.34
N ILE A 73 5.14 -1.45 -19.54
CA ILE A 73 5.14 0.02 -19.54
C ILE A 73 5.46 0.57 -20.93
N LYS A 74 6.46 -0.01 -21.62
CA LYS A 74 6.81 0.38 -22.99
C LYS A 74 5.67 0.09 -23.97
N ARG A 75 5.05 -1.10 -23.91
CA ARG A 75 3.92 -1.49 -24.78
C ARG A 75 2.74 -0.51 -24.61
N LEU A 76 2.35 -0.24 -23.36
CA LEU A 76 1.29 0.70 -23.04
C LEU A 76 1.65 2.13 -23.47
N GLY A 77 2.91 2.55 -23.29
CA GLY A 77 3.40 3.86 -23.75
C GLY A 77 3.34 4.04 -25.26
N GLU A 78 3.63 2.99 -26.05
CA GLU A 78 3.48 3.02 -27.51
C GLU A 78 2.01 3.13 -27.95
N LEU A 79 1.08 2.48 -27.25
CA LEU A 79 -0.35 2.61 -27.47
C LEU A 79 -0.85 4.01 -27.09
N PHE A 80 -0.40 4.53 -25.92
CA PHE A 80 -0.68 5.89 -25.49
C PHE A 80 -0.24 6.92 -26.52
N ALA A 81 0.97 6.84 -27.02
CA ALA A 81 1.50 7.79 -28.03
C ALA A 81 0.66 7.83 -29.32
N LYS A 82 0.06 6.70 -29.72
CA LYS A 82 -0.82 6.60 -30.91
C LYS A 82 -2.24 7.09 -30.66
N SER A 83 -2.67 7.16 -29.39
CA SER A 83 -4.06 7.50 -29.02
C SER A 83 -4.40 8.99 -29.19
N GLY A 84 -3.39 9.86 -29.13
CA GLY A 84 -3.56 11.31 -29.07
C GLY A 84 -4.26 11.79 -27.78
N ALA A 85 -4.26 10.98 -26.73
CA ALA A 85 -4.81 11.34 -25.42
C ALA A 85 -3.88 12.31 -24.69
N GLY A 86 -4.45 13.23 -23.92
CA GLY A 86 -3.71 14.21 -23.12
C GLY A 86 -3.66 13.88 -21.64
N ILE A 87 -4.19 12.73 -21.23
CA ILE A 87 -4.21 12.26 -19.83
C ILE A 87 -4.24 10.73 -19.81
N VAL A 88 -3.64 10.13 -18.77
CA VAL A 88 -3.77 8.71 -18.46
C VAL A 88 -4.76 8.53 -17.32
N VAL A 89 -5.57 7.49 -17.39
CA VAL A 89 -6.47 7.04 -16.31
C VAL A 89 -6.13 5.59 -16.00
N GLY A 90 -5.60 5.30 -14.82
CA GLY A 90 -5.34 3.95 -14.32
C GLY A 90 -6.49 3.47 -13.44
N ILE A 91 -7.08 2.31 -13.74
CA ILE A 91 -8.16 1.72 -12.96
C ILE A 91 -7.79 0.28 -12.61
N GLY A 92 -7.76 -0.08 -11.33
CA GLY A 92 -7.43 -1.46 -10.93
C GLY A 92 -6.71 -1.59 -9.61
N GLY A 93 -5.91 -2.63 -9.49
CA GLY A 93 -5.01 -2.88 -8.35
C GLY A 93 -3.62 -2.25 -8.55
N GLY A 94 -2.76 -2.38 -7.53
CA GLY A 94 -1.45 -1.72 -7.46
C GLY A 94 -0.60 -1.82 -8.74
N LYS A 95 -0.40 -3.02 -9.29
CA LYS A 95 0.44 -3.22 -10.50
C LYS A 95 -0.09 -2.45 -11.72
N THR A 96 -1.40 -2.46 -11.93
CA THR A 96 -2.05 -1.70 -13.03
C THR A 96 -1.88 -0.19 -12.82
N LEU A 97 -2.05 0.27 -11.57
CA LEU A 97 -1.93 1.68 -11.21
C LEU A 97 -0.49 2.18 -11.36
N ASP A 98 0.47 1.36 -10.96
CA ASP A 98 1.90 1.66 -11.11
C ASP A 98 2.33 1.73 -12.58
N ALA A 99 1.86 0.80 -13.42
CA ALA A 99 2.08 0.88 -14.86
C ALA A 99 1.46 2.15 -15.46
N ALA A 100 0.25 2.53 -15.02
CA ALA A 100 -0.41 3.76 -15.48
C ALA A 100 0.35 5.02 -15.07
N LYS A 101 0.87 5.09 -13.82
CA LYS A 101 1.74 6.18 -13.35
C LYS A 101 2.99 6.29 -14.24
N ALA A 102 3.65 5.16 -14.54
CA ALA A 102 4.84 5.14 -15.37
C ALA A 102 4.55 5.63 -16.81
N VAL A 103 3.44 5.18 -17.42
CA VAL A 103 3.01 5.64 -18.75
C VAL A 103 2.75 7.14 -18.76
N ALA A 104 2.05 7.68 -17.76
CA ALA A 104 1.79 9.11 -17.65
C ALA A 104 3.10 9.91 -17.46
N TYR A 105 4.00 9.42 -16.63
CA TYR A 105 5.29 10.06 -16.39
C TYR A 105 6.15 10.16 -17.67
N TYR A 106 6.32 9.06 -18.39
CA TYR A 106 7.08 9.05 -19.63
C TYR A 106 6.36 9.84 -20.75
N GLY A 107 5.03 9.80 -20.75
CA GLY A 107 4.18 10.61 -21.66
C GLY A 107 4.13 12.09 -21.30
N LYS A 108 4.60 12.49 -20.12
CA LYS A 108 4.57 13.87 -19.58
C LYS A 108 3.16 14.47 -19.55
N VAL A 109 2.19 13.67 -19.17
CA VAL A 109 0.78 14.04 -19.06
C VAL A 109 0.24 13.86 -17.64
N PRO A 110 -0.86 14.51 -17.28
CA PRO A 110 -1.56 14.25 -16.02
C PRO A 110 -2.03 12.81 -15.89
N ILE A 111 -2.27 12.40 -14.62
CA ILE A 111 -2.80 11.07 -14.30
C ILE A 111 -3.96 11.14 -13.33
N VAL A 112 -4.98 10.33 -13.60
CA VAL A 112 -6.05 9.96 -12.65
C VAL A 112 -5.86 8.49 -12.26
N ILE A 113 -5.86 8.22 -10.96
CA ILE A 113 -5.79 6.87 -10.39
C ILE A 113 -7.15 6.54 -9.78
N ALA A 114 -7.70 5.38 -10.14
CA ALA A 114 -8.96 4.87 -9.60
C ALA A 114 -8.79 3.43 -9.11
N PRO A 115 -8.39 3.22 -7.86
CA PRO A 115 -8.26 1.89 -7.26
C PRO A 115 -9.60 1.16 -7.19
N THR A 116 -9.60 -0.14 -7.49
CA THR A 116 -10.76 -1.01 -7.30
C THR A 116 -10.69 -1.84 -6.02
N ILE A 117 -9.58 -1.75 -5.31
CA ILE A 117 -9.27 -2.36 -4.02
C ILE A 117 -8.52 -1.35 -3.16
N ALA A 118 -8.60 -1.47 -1.84
CA ALA A 118 -7.84 -0.67 -0.88
C ALA A 118 -6.88 -1.58 -0.09
N SER A 119 -6.01 -2.30 -0.82
CA SER A 119 -5.10 -3.30 -0.28
C SER A 119 -3.71 -2.78 0.08
N THR A 120 -3.39 -1.56 -0.31
CA THR A 120 -2.15 -0.84 -0.01
C THR A 120 -2.37 0.66 -0.13
N ASP A 121 -1.39 1.43 0.32
CA ASP A 121 -1.36 2.89 0.24
C ASP A 121 -0.73 3.45 -1.04
N ALA A 122 -0.22 2.59 -1.92
CA ALA A 122 0.40 2.95 -3.19
C ALA A 122 -0.39 3.91 -4.11
N PRO A 123 -1.74 3.93 -4.11
CA PRO A 123 -2.50 4.80 -5.03
C PRO A 123 -2.19 6.29 -4.92
N THR A 124 -1.84 6.79 -3.75
CA THR A 124 -1.58 8.22 -3.53
C THR A 124 -0.12 8.62 -3.72
N SER A 125 0.80 7.65 -3.76
CA SER A 125 2.24 7.90 -3.74
C SER A 125 2.84 8.36 -5.06
N ALA A 126 3.97 9.08 -4.97
CA ALA A 126 4.79 9.51 -6.10
C ALA A 126 5.84 8.45 -6.49
N LEU A 127 5.46 7.19 -6.49
CA LEU A 127 6.33 6.08 -6.89
C LEU A 127 5.55 4.97 -7.58
N SER A 128 6.27 4.12 -8.31
CA SER A 128 5.80 2.81 -8.78
C SER A 128 6.85 1.75 -8.48
N VAL A 129 6.38 0.56 -8.16
CA VAL A 129 7.22 -0.63 -8.03
C VAL A 129 7.32 -1.30 -9.39
N ILE A 130 8.55 -1.48 -9.88
CA ILE A 130 8.83 -2.13 -11.16
C ILE A 130 9.27 -3.57 -10.90
N TYR A 131 8.70 -4.46 -11.67
CA TYR A 131 8.96 -5.89 -11.60
C TYR A 131 9.56 -6.40 -12.91
N THR A 132 10.24 -7.53 -12.85
CA THR A 132 10.56 -8.31 -14.06
C THR A 132 9.27 -8.88 -14.66
N ASP A 133 9.32 -9.35 -15.92
CA ASP A 133 8.17 -10.04 -16.54
C ASP A 133 7.77 -11.34 -15.81
N LYS A 134 8.59 -11.80 -14.86
CA LYS A 134 8.32 -12.96 -14.00
C LYS A 134 7.74 -12.61 -12.64
N GLY A 135 7.54 -11.32 -12.35
CA GLY A 135 7.01 -10.84 -11.08
C GLY A 135 8.05 -10.68 -9.96
N GLU A 136 9.35 -10.75 -10.29
CA GLU A 136 10.42 -10.45 -9.33
C GLU A 136 10.63 -8.94 -9.21
N PHE A 137 10.88 -8.44 -8.00
CA PHE A 137 11.20 -7.04 -7.78
C PHE A 137 12.44 -6.61 -8.60
N GLU A 138 12.34 -5.49 -9.31
CA GLU A 138 13.45 -4.93 -10.09
C GLU A 138 13.94 -3.59 -9.52
N SER A 139 13.03 -2.63 -9.33
CA SER A 139 13.39 -1.27 -8.89
C SER A 139 12.18 -0.44 -8.46
N TYR A 140 12.45 0.70 -7.81
CA TYR A 140 11.47 1.76 -7.63
C TYR A 140 11.63 2.84 -8.70
N LEU A 141 10.53 3.28 -9.30
CA LEU A 141 10.47 4.45 -10.17
C LEU A 141 9.85 5.60 -9.39
N LEU A 142 10.67 6.58 -9.02
CA LEU A 142 10.24 7.74 -8.25
C LEU A 142 9.80 8.89 -9.18
N TYR A 143 8.73 9.57 -8.79
CA TYR A 143 8.17 10.69 -9.54
C TYR A 143 8.36 12.02 -8.81
N PRO A 144 8.42 13.14 -9.54
CA PRO A 144 8.56 14.47 -8.92
C PRO A 144 7.28 14.98 -8.24
N LYS A 145 6.15 14.29 -8.42
CA LYS A 145 4.84 14.64 -7.84
C LYS A 145 3.95 13.40 -7.72
N ASN A 146 3.01 13.46 -6.78
CA ASN A 146 1.94 12.49 -6.63
C ASN A 146 0.95 12.56 -7.80
N PRO A 147 0.03 11.59 -7.96
CA PRO A 147 -1.03 11.64 -8.95
C PRO A 147 -1.83 12.94 -8.91
N ASP A 148 -2.25 13.41 -10.07
CA ASP A 148 -3.05 14.65 -10.14
C ASP A 148 -4.41 14.46 -9.47
N ILE A 149 -5.04 13.29 -9.63
CA ILE A 149 -6.32 12.97 -9.01
C ILE A 149 -6.35 11.48 -8.63
N VAL A 150 -6.86 11.20 -7.42
CA VAL A 150 -7.19 9.85 -6.96
C VAL A 150 -8.70 9.78 -6.73
N VAL A 151 -9.36 8.74 -7.28
CA VAL A 151 -10.82 8.53 -7.18
C VAL A 151 -11.09 7.17 -6.56
N MET A 152 -11.60 7.16 -5.33
CA MET A 152 -11.94 5.94 -4.57
C MET A 152 -13.45 5.71 -4.62
N ASP A 153 -13.88 4.67 -5.34
CA ASP A 153 -15.28 4.23 -5.35
C ASP A 153 -15.50 3.19 -4.25
N THR A 154 -16.07 3.62 -3.14
CA THR A 154 -16.26 2.76 -1.96
C THR A 154 -17.29 1.66 -2.18
N THR A 155 -18.19 1.80 -3.17
CA THR A 155 -19.10 0.72 -3.59
C THR A 155 -18.32 -0.41 -4.26
N ILE A 156 -17.37 -0.09 -5.14
CA ILE A 156 -16.54 -1.09 -5.81
C ILE A 156 -15.64 -1.77 -4.79
N ILE A 157 -14.98 -1.00 -3.93
CA ILE A 157 -14.06 -1.52 -2.91
C ILE A 157 -14.79 -2.43 -1.91
N ALA A 158 -15.99 -2.07 -1.45
CA ALA A 158 -16.78 -2.91 -0.55
C ALA A 158 -17.19 -4.26 -1.18
N ASN A 159 -17.22 -4.35 -2.51
CA ASN A 159 -17.49 -5.60 -3.24
C ASN A 159 -16.25 -6.45 -3.53
N ALA A 160 -15.05 -5.93 -3.29
CA ALA A 160 -13.79 -6.65 -3.46
C ALA A 160 -13.62 -7.77 -2.39
N PRO A 161 -12.66 -8.71 -2.56
CA PRO A 161 -12.35 -9.69 -1.53
C PRO A 161 -11.90 -9.02 -0.23
N VAL A 162 -12.52 -9.41 0.89
CA VAL A 162 -12.25 -8.82 2.22
C VAL A 162 -10.78 -8.95 2.64
N ARG A 163 -10.10 -10.05 2.28
CA ARG A 163 -8.67 -10.27 2.60
C ARG A 163 -7.78 -9.15 2.03
N LEU A 164 -8.11 -8.63 0.83
CA LEU A 164 -7.39 -7.50 0.24
C LEU A 164 -7.60 -6.21 1.03
N PHE A 165 -8.80 -5.99 1.53
CA PHE A 165 -9.15 -4.83 2.34
C PHE A 165 -8.45 -4.88 3.71
N VAL A 166 -8.38 -6.07 4.33
CA VAL A 166 -7.65 -6.32 5.58
C VAL A 166 -6.13 -6.18 5.36
N ALA A 167 -5.59 -6.68 4.25
CA ALA A 167 -4.19 -6.47 3.92
C ALA A 167 -3.84 -4.96 3.85
N GLY A 168 -4.75 -4.13 3.32
CA GLY A 168 -4.57 -2.67 3.36
C GLY A 168 -4.53 -2.10 4.78
N MET A 169 -5.31 -2.66 5.71
CA MET A 169 -5.21 -2.27 7.12
C MET A 169 -3.85 -2.64 7.73
N GLY A 170 -3.29 -3.81 7.33
CA GLY A 170 -1.97 -4.24 7.78
C GLY A 170 -0.84 -3.35 7.27
N ASP A 171 -0.94 -2.87 6.03
CA ASP A 171 -0.03 -1.90 5.44
C ASP A 171 -0.11 -0.55 6.18
N ALA A 172 -1.34 -0.05 6.35
CA ALA A 172 -1.62 1.21 7.02
C ALA A 172 -1.25 1.22 8.52
N LEU A 173 -1.29 0.04 9.19
CA LEU A 173 -0.91 -0.10 10.59
C LEU A 173 0.56 0.29 10.83
N ALA A 174 1.45 -0.03 9.90
CA ALA A 174 2.88 0.28 10.01
C ALA A 174 3.16 1.78 9.98
N THR A 175 2.33 2.55 9.29
CA THR A 175 2.56 3.97 9.00
C THR A 175 2.84 4.80 10.26
N TYR A 176 2.08 4.58 11.34
CA TYR A 176 2.28 5.32 12.60
C TYR A 176 3.64 5.01 13.25
N PHE A 177 3.97 3.73 13.38
CA PHE A 177 5.18 3.29 14.07
C PHE A 177 6.45 3.69 13.32
N GLU A 178 6.43 3.56 12.01
CA GLU A 178 7.55 3.97 11.16
C GLU A 178 7.71 5.49 11.09
N ALA A 179 6.61 6.25 11.00
CA ALA A 179 6.62 7.70 11.08
C ALA A 179 7.18 8.20 12.41
N ARG A 180 6.84 7.55 13.53
CA ARG A 180 7.38 7.82 14.85
C ARG A 180 8.90 7.63 14.87
N ALA A 181 9.36 6.46 14.46
CA ALA A 181 10.78 6.13 14.43
C ALA A 181 11.60 7.08 13.52
N CYS A 182 11.11 7.36 12.31
CA CYS A 182 11.75 8.27 11.38
C CYS A 182 11.78 9.73 11.89
N THR A 183 10.73 10.16 12.60
CA THR A 183 10.69 11.48 13.22
C THR A 183 11.72 11.61 14.35
N GLU A 184 11.85 10.59 15.19
CA GLU A 184 12.81 10.55 16.29
C GLU A 184 14.27 10.48 15.82
N SER A 185 14.53 9.80 14.73
CA SER A 185 15.86 9.69 14.13
C SER A 185 16.29 10.91 13.32
N TYR A 186 15.37 11.84 13.02
CA TYR A 186 15.62 12.99 12.14
C TYR A 186 16.10 12.58 10.74
N ASN A 187 15.71 11.43 10.24
CA ASN A 187 16.02 10.97 8.89
C ASN A 187 15.13 11.63 7.84
N GLN A 188 15.62 11.65 6.60
CA GLN A 188 14.85 12.13 5.47
C GLN A 188 13.73 11.14 5.13
N THR A 189 12.53 11.69 4.86
CA THR A 189 11.40 10.96 4.33
C THR A 189 11.52 10.81 2.80
N MET A 190 10.67 10.00 2.20
CA MET A 190 10.63 9.83 0.73
C MET A 190 10.26 11.12 -0.01
N ALA A 191 9.59 12.07 0.67
CA ALA A 191 9.29 13.39 0.14
C ALA A 191 10.55 14.31 0.05
N GLY A 192 11.72 13.85 0.49
CA GLY A 192 13.00 14.57 0.37
C GLY A 192 13.25 15.60 1.46
N GLY A 193 12.57 15.51 2.60
CA GLY A 193 12.77 16.41 3.74
C GLY A 193 12.50 15.70 5.07
N LEU A 194 12.51 16.46 6.16
CA LEU A 194 12.08 15.95 7.46
C LEU A 194 10.56 15.90 7.58
N THR A 195 10.08 15.05 8.47
CA THR A 195 8.67 14.92 8.83
C THR A 195 8.06 16.27 9.24
N THR A 196 6.87 16.56 8.76
CA THR A 196 6.05 17.70 9.20
C THR A 196 5.12 17.30 10.34
N LEU A 197 4.65 18.27 11.12
CA LEU A 197 3.60 18.02 12.11
C LEU A 197 2.33 17.47 11.46
N THR A 198 2.01 17.94 10.25
CA THR A 198 0.85 17.46 9.48
C THR A 198 1.02 16.00 9.12
N ALA A 199 2.16 15.58 8.57
CA ALA A 199 2.40 14.19 8.19
C ALA A 199 2.32 13.25 9.40
N MET A 200 2.93 13.63 10.53
CA MET A 200 2.83 12.85 11.77
C MET A 200 1.39 12.77 12.30
N SER A 201 0.62 13.87 12.21
CA SER A 201 -0.80 13.86 12.62
C SER A 201 -1.65 12.97 11.71
N LEU A 202 -1.33 12.88 10.40
CA LEU A 202 -2.02 11.96 9.49
C LEU A 202 -1.69 10.50 9.81
N ALA A 203 -0.43 10.19 10.14
CA ALA A 203 -0.02 8.85 10.56
C ALA A 203 -0.71 8.44 11.89
N THR A 204 -0.81 9.36 12.85
CA THR A 204 -1.55 9.12 14.10
C THR A 204 -3.04 8.89 13.84
N LEU A 205 -3.66 9.76 13.03
CA LEU A 205 -5.09 9.61 12.68
C LEU A 205 -5.34 8.29 11.93
N CYS A 206 -4.39 7.84 11.10
CA CYS A 206 -4.46 6.55 10.43
C CYS A 206 -4.57 5.42 11.46
N TYR A 207 -3.65 5.37 12.41
CA TYR A 207 -3.62 4.37 13.48
C TYR A 207 -4.91 4.38 14.31
N ASP A 208 -5.30 5.53 14.83
CA ASP A 208 -6.53 5.69 15.63
C ASP A 208 -7.77 5.21 14.86
N THR A 209 -7.86 5.54 13.56
CA THR A 209 -8.97 5.13 12.69
C THR A 209 -9.01 3.61 12.48
N LEU A 210 -7.84 2.96 12.31
CA LEU A 210 -7.76 1.52 12.18
C LEU A 210 -8.29 0.82 13.44
N LEU A 211 -7.82 1.22 14.62
CA LEU A 211 -8.25 0.63 15.89
C LEU A 211 -9.76 0.81 16.13
N GLU A 212 -10.29 2.01 15.87
CA GLU A 212 -11.69 2.33 16.14
C GLU A 212 -12.65 1.67 15.14
N GLU A 213 -12.29 1.62 13.85
CA GLU A 213 -13.22 1.31 12.76
C GLU A 213 -12.92 -0.03 12.05
N GLY A 214 -11.71 -0.61 12.21
CA GLY A 214 -11.23 -1.73 11.40
C GLY A 214 -12.14 -2.95 11.43
N LEU A 215 -12.51 -3.45 12.61
CA LEU A 215 -13.39 -4.61 12.74
C LEU A 215 -14.79 -4.34 12.18
N LYS A 216 -15.34 -3.15 12.43
CA LYS A 216 -16.66 -2.74 11.91
C LYS A 216 -16.64 -2.71 10.37
N ALA A 217 -15.59 -2.17 9.80
CA ALA A 217 -15.41 -2.09 8.35
C ALA A 217 -15.20 -3.48 7.71
N LYS A 218 -14.38 -4.34 8.32
CA LYS A 218 -14.21 -5.74 7.88
C LYS A 218 -15.55 -6.46 7.78
N ILE A 219 -16.35 -6.44 8.85
CA ILE A 219 -17.67 -7.07 8.88
C ILE A 219 -18.59 -6.53 7.78
N ALA A 220 -18.55 -5.23 7.53
CA ALA A 220 -19.36 -4.62 6.46
C ALA A 220 -18.90 -5.09 5.07
N VAL A 221 -17.59 -5.14 4.79
CA VAL A 221 -17.03 -5.62 3.51
C VAL A 221 -17.28 -7.11 3.31
N GLU A 222 -17.24 -7.94 4.36
CA GLU A 222 -17.63 -9.36 4.30
C GLU A 222 -19.08 -9.53 3.80
N ASN A 223 -19.95 -8.59 4.17
CA ASN A 223 -21.36 -8.56 3.77
C ASN A 223 -21.61 -7.70 2.52
N LYS A 224 -20.57 -7.23 1.82
CA LYS A 224 -20.64 -6.47 0.57
C LYS A 224 -21.43 -5.15 0.70
N VAL A 225 -21.33 -4.48 1.83
CA VAL A 225 -21.98 -3.19 2.10
C VAL A 225 -20.96 -2.12 2.43
N SER A 226 -21.15 -0.92 1.90
CA SER A 226 -20.37 0.26 2.25
C SER A 226 -21.06 0.97 3.42
N THR A 227 -20.34 1.13 4.53
CA THR A 227 -20.78 1.85 5.73
C THR A 227 -19.83 3.00 6.00
N LYS A 228 -20.14 3.85 6.99
CA LYS A 228 -19.23 4.91 7.40
C LYS A 228 -17.86 4.36 7.86
N ALA A 229 -17.84 3.22 8.53
CA ALA A 229 -16.59 2.56 8.89
C ALA A 229 -15.78 2.14 7.66
N VAL A 230 -16.42 1.60 6.61
CA VAL A 230 -15.75 1.28 5.35
C VAL A 230 -15.17 2.54 4.70
N GLU A 231 -15.93 3.65 4.67
CA GLU A 231 -15.44 4.94 4.16
C GLU A 231 -14.17 5.38 4.93
N ASN A 232 -14.21 5.34 6.26
CA ASN A 232 -13.09 5.75 7.10
C ASN A 232 -11.85 4.85 6.89
N ILE A 233 -12.02 3.54 6.78
CA ILE A 233 -10.90 2.62 6.54
C ILE A 233 -10.36 2.72 5.11
N VAL A 234 -11.19 2.98 4.10
CA VAL A 234 -10.70 3.28 2.73
C VAL A 234 -9.80 4.51 2.76
N GLU A 235 -10.20 5.56 3.49
CA GLU A 235 -9.39 6.77 3.65
C GLU A 235 -8.09 6.47 4.42
N ALA A 236 -8.16 5.69 5.52
CA ALA A 236 -7.00 5.29 6.30
C ALA A 236 -6.00 4.49 5.44
N ASN A 237 -6.46 3.40 4.79
CA ASN A 237 -5.62 2.53 3.98
C ASN A 237 -4.96 3.25 2.79
N THR A 238 -5.58 4.30 2.24
CA THR A 238 -5.14 4.88 0.97
C THR A 238 -4.56 6.28 1.14
N LEU A 239 -5.29 7.19 1.81
CA LEU A 239 -4.89 8.59 1.91
C LEU A 239 -4.01 8.84 3.14
N LEU A 240 -4.49 8.45 4.33
CA LEU A 240 -3.76 8.73 5.57
C LEU A 240 -2.44 7.97 5.61
N SER A 241 -2.47 6.68 5.28
CA SER A 241 -1.27 5.84 5.17
C SER A 241 -0.36 6.34 4.05
N GLY A 242 -0.89 6.60 2.86
CA GLY A 242 -0.09 7.01 1.71
C GLY A 242 0.64 8.34 1.90
N LEU A 243 -0.01 9.32 2.51
CA LEU A 243 0.65 10.58 2.86
C LEU A 243 1.59 10.41 4.07
N GLY A 244 1.21 9.53 5.00
CA GLY A 244 1.98 9.21 6.18
C GLY A 244 3.34 8.61 5.81
N PHE A 245 3.36 7.47 5.10
CA PHE A 245 4.63 6.82 4.78
C PHE A 245 5.54 7.69 3.92
N GLU A 246 4.96 8.38 2.91
CA GLU A 246 5.74 9.18 1.97
C GLU A 246 6.34 10.44 2.62
N SER A 247 5.58 11.11 3.50
CA SER A 247 5.95 12.40 4.09
C SER A 247 6.35 12.36 5.57
N ALA A 248 6.11 11.23 6.28
CA ALA A 248 6.59 11.04 7.64
C ALA A 248 7.70 9.97 7.74
N GLY A 249 7.83 9.10 6.75
CA GLY A 249 8.94 8.16 6.59
C GLY A 249 8.58 6.71 6.89
N LEU A 250 9.50 5.83 6.50
CA LEU A 250 9.47 4.38 6.72
C LEU A 250 10.55 3.97 7.73
N GLY A 251 10.36 2.82 8.37
CA GLY A 251 11.26 2.29 9.40
C GLY A 251 11.54 0.80 9.24
N ALA A 252 11.36 0.02 10.31
CA ALA A 252 11.67 -1.41 10.29
C ALA A 252 10.57 -2.26 9.66
N CYS A 253 9.29 -1.88 9.74
CA CYS A 253 8.18 -2.73 9.29
C CYS A 253 8.31 -3.14 7.82
N HIS A 254 8.54 -2.19 6.94
CA HIS A 254 8.73 -2.43 5.50
C HIS A 254 10.06 -3.12 5.19
N ALA A 255 11.13 -2.83 5.91
CA ALA A 255 12.39 -3.55 5.77
C ALA A 255 12.25 -5.03 6.15
N ILE A 256 11.49 -5.34 7.22
CA ILE A 256 11.16 -6.70 7.62
C ILE A 256 10.32 -7.39 6.53
N HIS A 257 9.29 -6.72 6.01
CA HIS A 257 8.53 -7.22 4.86
C HIS A 257 9.46 -7.59 3.68
N ASN A 258 10.39 -6.69 3.31
CA ASN A 258 11.34 -6.94 2.22
C ASN A 258 12.21 -8.17 2.52
N GLY A 259 12.69 -8.30 3.76
CA GLY A 259 13.42 -9.47 4.20
C GLY A 259 12.62 -10.77 4.08
N LEU A 260 11.34 -10.75 4.47
CA LEU A 260 10.48 -11.94 4.40
C LEU A 260 10.19 -12.41 2.98
N THR A 261 10.46 -11.61 1.96
CA THR A 261 10.24 -12.02 0.55
C THR A 261 11.14 -13.15 0.08
N VAL A 262 12.24 -13.46 0.78
CA VAL A 262 13.11 -14.61 0.43
C VAL A 262 12.61 -15.93 1.00
N ILE A 263 11.61 -15.90 1.86
CA ILE A 263 10.98 -17.09 2.44
C ILE A 263 9.84 -17.52 1.51
N GLU A 264 10.07 -18.59 0.74
CA GLU A 264 9.12 -19.08 -0.27
C GLU A 264 7.74 -19.36 0.33
N GLU A 265 7.69 -19.88 1.56
CA GLU A 265 6.46 -20.21 2.28
C GLU A 265 5.57 -18.96 2.53
N CYS A 266 6.18 -17.75 2.53
CA CYS A 266 5.46 -16.49 2.70
C CYS A 266 5.00 -15.84 1.39
N HIS A 267 5.25 -16.47 0.22
CA HIS A 267 4.94 -15.84 -1.08
C HIS A 267 3.44 -15.67 -1.34
N ASP A 268 2.60 -16.54 -0.77
CA ASP A 268 1.15 -16.46 -0.91
C ASP A 268 0.49 -15.38 -0.03
N MET A 269 1.31 -14.72 0.81
CA MET A 269 0.84 -13.64 1.68
C MET A 269 0.91 -12.29 0.96
N TYR A 270 -0.13 -11.49 1.15
CA TYR A 270 -0.17 -10.12 0.62
C TYR A 270 0.86 -9.22 1.31
N HIS A 271 1.20 -8.11 0.64
CA HIS A 271 2.14 -7.11 1.15
C HIS A 271 1.80 -6.70 2.60
N GLY A 272 0.61 -6.19 2.83
CA GLY A 272 0.21 -5.69 4.15
C GLY A 272 0.10 -6.77 5.23
N GLU A 273 -0.14 -8.04 4.88
CA GLU A 273 -0.11 -9.13 5.83
C GLU A 273 1.31 -9.33 6.40
N LYS A 274 2.34 -9.27 5.54
CA LYS A 274 3.75 -9.33 5.98
C LYS A 274 4.19 -8.05 6.68
N VAL A 275 3.71 -6.89 6.25
CA VAL A 275 3.98 -5.60 6.91
C VAL A 275 3.39 -5.57 8.31
N ALA A 276 2.18 -6.08 8.52
CA ALA A 276 1.55 -6.18 9.85
C ALA A 276 2.39 -7.00 10.83
N PHE A 277 2.93 -8.15 10.40
CA PHE A 277 3.89 -8.90 11.22
C PHE A 277 5.18 -8.09 11.47
N GLY A 278 5.63 -7.33 10.47
CA GLY A 278 6.76 -6.40 10.60
C GLY A 278 6.57 -5.35 11.69
N VAL A 279 5.31 -4.92 11.95
CA VAL A 279 5.00 -4.01 13.07
C VAL A 279 5.35 -4.65 14.42
N LEU A 280 4.95 -5.91 14.64
CA LEU A 280 5.31 -6.62 15.88
C LEU A 280 6.83 -6.75 16.04
N VAL A 281 7.55 -7.02 14.95
CA VAL A 281 9.02 -7.08 14.97
C VAL A 281 9.62 -5.72 15.31
N GLN A 282 9.12 -4.62 14.75
CA GLN A 282 9.58 -3.26 15.07
C GLN A 282 9.33 -2.93 16.54
N LEU A 283 8.16 -3.22 17.10
CA LEU A 283 7.83 -2.97 18.50
C LEU A 283 8.77 -3.75 19.44
N VAL A 284 9.16 -4.97 19.09
CA VAL A 284 10.17 -5.74 19.83
C VAL A 284 11.55 -5.08 19.73
N LEU A 285 11.96 -4.61 18.55
CA LEU A 285 13.24 -3.89 18.36
C LEU A 285 13.30 -2.60 19.20
N GLU A 286 12.18 -1.88 19.30
CA GLU A 286 12.02 -0.66 20.09
C GLU A 286 11.95 -0.95 21.61
N ASN A 287 11.79 -2.21 22.01
CA ASN A 287 11.45 -2.60 23.37
C ASN A 287 10.23 -1.83 23.89
N SER A 288 9.19 -1.75 23.05
CA SER A 288 7.94 -1.06 23.34
C SER A 288 7.25 -1.62 24.58
N PRO A 289 6.45 -0.80 25.31
CA PRO A 289 5.62 -1.29 26.41
C PRO A 289 4.73 -2.48 25.99
N LEU A 290 4.52 -3.43 26.89
CA LEU A 290 3.72 -4.61 26.57
C LEU A 290 2.30 -4.23 26.16
N GLU A 291 1.73 -3.20 26.78
CA GLU A 291 0.40 -2.70 26.48
C GLU A 291 0.27 -2.22 25.00
N GLU A 292 1.31 -1.61 24.43
CA GLU A 292 1.32 -1.19 23.02
C GLU A 292 1.39 -2.42 22.09
N ILE A 293 2.15 -3.45 22.47
CA ILE A 293 2.23 -4.71 21.71
C ILE A 293 0.88 -5.45 21.76
N GLU A 294 0.24 -5.52 22.93
CA GLU A 294 -1.07 -6.15 23.14
C GLU A 294 -2.16 -5.43 22.31
N GLU A 295 -2.17 -4.10 22.25
CA GLU A 295 -3.11 -3.33 21.41
C GLU A 295 -2.98 -3.67 19.93
N VAL A 296 -1.74 -3.83 19.43
CA VAL A 296 -1.49 -4.25 18.04
C VAL A 296 -1.89 -5.71 17.81
N LEU A 297 -1.64 -6.61 18.76
CA LEU A 297 -2.05 -8.01 18.70
C LEU A 297 -3.58 -8.14 18.68
N GLU A 298 -4.29 -7.43 19.57
CA GLU A 298 -5.75 -7.39 19.63
C GLU A 298 -6.34 -6.90 18.31
N PHE A 299 -5.86 -5.76 17.80
CA PHE A 299 -6.30 -5.25 16.49
C PHE A 299 -6.06 -6.27 15.39
N SER A 300 -4.83 -6.77 15.26
CA SER A 300 -4.44 -7.68 14.18
C SER A 300 -5.27 -8.95 14.17
N THR A 301 -5.44 -9.61 15.31
CA THR A 301 -6.24 -10.83 15.44
C THR A 301 -7.72 -10.56 15.17
N SER A 302 -8.28 -9.43 15.64
CA SER A 302 -9.68 -9.06 15.43
C SER A 302 -10.03 -8.92 13.95
N VAL A 303 -9.12 -8.37 13.14
CA VAL A 303 -9.34 -8.20 11.70
C VAL A 303 -8.82 -9.38 10.87
N GLY A 304 -8.03 -10.30 11.46
CA GLY A 304 -7.49 -11.49 10.81
C GLY A 304 -6.18 -11.24 10.07
N LEU A 305 -5.36 -10.30 10.57
CA LEU A 305 -3.96 -10.14 10.17
C LEU A 305 -3.07 -11.14 10.92
N PRO A 306 -2.02 -11.66 10.29
CA PRO A 306 -1.13 -12.64 10.91
C PRO A 306 -0.28 -12.00 12.01
N VAL A 307 -0.16 -12.72 13.13
CA VAL A 307 0.67 -12.35 14.29
C VAL A 307 1.78 -13.36 14.57
N THR A 308 1.85 -14.44 13.77
CA THR A 308 2.86 -15.52 13.89
C THR A 308 3.42 -15.90 12.52
N PHE A 309 4.59 -16.53 12.50
CA PHE A 309 5.14 -17.12 11.28
C PHE A 309 4.27 -18.25 10.72
N ALA A 310 3.65 -19.04 11.57
CA ALA A 310 2.73 -20.10 11.13
C ALA A 310 1.56 -19.53 10.33
N GLU A 311 0.98 -18.40 10.74
CA GLU A 311 -0.07 -17.72 9.96
C GLU A 311 0.45 -17.09 8.67
N LEU A 312 1.76 -16.79 8.58
CA LEU A 312 2.42 -16.40 7.32
C LEU A 312 2.76 -17.60 6.41
N GLY A 313 2.42 -18.83 6.84
CA GLY A 313 2.71 -20.07 6.11
C GLY A 313 4.09 -20.66 6.40
N PHE A 314 4.85 -20.11 7.35
CA PHE A 314 6.20 -20.52 7.69
C PHE A 314 6.26 -21.17 9.06
N GLU A 315 6.12 -22.49 9.10
CA GLU A 315 6.09 -23.31 10.32
C GLU A 315 7.50 -23.57 10.90
N ASP A 316 7.58 -23.81 12.20
CA ASP A 316 8.84 -24.08 12.93
C ASP A 316 9.61 -25.32 12.41
N ASP A 317 8.92 -26.28 11.82
CA ASP A 317 9.48 -27.51 11.25
C ASP A 317 9.87 -27.36 9.77
N ALA A 318 9.70 -26.18 9.20
CA ALA A 318 10.12 -25.92 7.83
C ALA A 318 11.64 -26.17 7.65
N PRO A 319 12.06 -26.75 6.53
CA PRO A 319 13.46 -26.99 6.27
C PRO A 319 14.29 -25.70 6.34
N ASN A 320 15.39 -25.73 7.07
CA ASN A 320 16.31 -24.59 7.24
C ASN A 320 15.64 -23.35 7.87
N TYR A 321 14.67 -23.55 8.76
CA TYR A 321 13.90 -22.47 9.40
C TYR A 321 14.79 -21.31 9.91
N HIS A 322 15.78 -21.62 10.74
CA HIS A 322 16.66 -20.60 11.31
C HIS A 322 17.60 -19.95 10.28
N GLU A 323 18.05 -20.70 9.27
CA GLU A 323 18.86 -20.18 8.17
C GLU A 323 18.05 -19.19 7.30
N LYS A 324 16.82 -19.54 6.97
CA LYS A 324 15.90 -18.65 6.24
C LYS A 324 15.60 -17.36 7.01
N LEU A 325 15.34 -17.45 8.32
CA LEU A 325 15.14 -16.26 9.18
C LEU A 325 16.41 -15.38 9.23
N LYS A 326 17.61 -15.96 9.29
CA LYS A 326 18.85 -15.19 9.25
C LYS A 326 19.05 -14.50 7.91
N GLU A 327 18.71 -15.15 6.80
CA GLU A 327 18.80 -14.52 5.48
C GLU A 327 17.76 -13.39 5.33
N ALA A 328 16.53 -13.59 5.82
CA ALA A 328 15.52 -12.54 5.90
C ALA A 328 16.00 -11.34 6.73
N ALA A 329 16.57 -11.60 7.93
CA ALA A 329 17.13 -10.55 8.79
C ALA A 329 18.28 -9.80 8.11
N LYS A 330 19.14 -10.51 7.37
CA LYS A 330 20.24 -9.90 6.62
C LYS A 330 19.74 -9.00 5.50
N LEU A 331 18.71 -9.41 4.77
CA LEU A 331 18.10 -8.58 3.72
C LEU A 331 17.37 -7.38 4.31
N SER A 332 16.67 -7.53 5.44
CA SER A 332 16.07 -6.40 6.16
C SER A 332 17.09 -5.32 6.57
N CYS A 333 18.37 -5.71 6.72
CA CYS A 333 19.46 -4.81 7.07
C CYS A 333 20.35 -4.44 5.86
N ALA A 334 19.93 -4.75 4.64
CA ALA A 334 20.72 -4.42 3.44
C ALA A 334 20.89 -2.90 3.27
N GLU A 335 21.91 -2.50 2.51
CA GLU A 335 22.14 -1.10 2.19
C GLU A 335 20.95 -0.50 1.43
N GLY A 336 20.43 0.62 1.89
CA GLY A 336 19.27 1.31 1.30
C GLY A 336 17.92 0.91 1.92
N GLU A 337 17.88 -0.08 2.81
CA GLU A 337 16.65 -0.45 3.51
C GLU A 337 16.24 0.58 4.56
N THR A 338 14.94 0.69 4.77
CA THR A 338 14.32 1.69 5.65
C THR A 338 14.57 1.44 7.14
N ILE A 339 15.04 0.26 7.52
CA ILE A 339 15.42 -0.04 8.90
C ILE A 339 16.52 0.89 9.44
N HIS A 340 17.32 1.46 8.54
CA HIS A 340 18.35 2.44 8.90
C HIS A 340 17.78 3.80 9.33
N ASN A 341 16.46 3.98 9.21
CA ASN A 341 15.73 5.14 9.75
C ASN A 341 15.33 4.97 11.22
N MET A 342 15.59 3.82 11.83
CA MET A 342 15.33 3.64 13.26
C MET A 342 16.20 4.60 14.10
N PRO A 343 15.70 5.11 15.25
CA PRO A 343 16.44 6.07 16.09
C PRO A 343 17.60 5.45 16.87
N PHE A 344 17.90 4.19 16.63
CA PHE A 344 19.02 3.44 17.20
C PHE A 344 19.61 2.51 16.13
N LYS A 345 20.84 2.05 16.38
CA LYS A 345 21.49 1.12 15.45
C LYS A 345 20.85 -0.26 15.57
N VAL A 346 20.40 -0.81 14.45
CA VAL A 346 19.88 -2.17 14.33
C VAL A 346 20.90 -3.05 13.61
N THR A 347 21.12 -4.25 14.11
CA THR A 347 21.99 -5.26 13.50
C THR A 347 21.18 -6.46 13.01
N VAL A 348 21.78 -7.30 12.17
CA VAL A 348 21.17 -8.54 11.67
C VAL A 348 20.77 -9.48 12.83
N ASP A 349 21.61 -9.56 13.87
CA ASP A 349 21.32 -10.39 15.04
C ASP A 349 20.15 -9.83 15.86
N ASP A 350 20.00 -8.49 15.96
CA ASP A 350 18.86 -7.85 16.60
C ASP A 350 17.56 -8.16 15.86
N VAL A 351 17.56 -8.05 14.53
CA VAL A 351 16.38 -8.36 13.69
C VAL A 351 16.01 -9.83 13.82
N TYR A 352 16.99 -10.73 13.73
CA TYR A 352 16.75 -12.17 13.89
C TYR A 352 16.14 -12.50 15.26
N ALA A 353 16.66 -11.91 16.33
CA ALA A 353 16.14 -12.11 17.68
C ALA A 353 14.72 -11.53 17.83
N ALA A 354 14.47 -10.34 17.26
CA ALA A 354 13.17 -9.69 17.30
C ALA A 354 12.10 -10.46 16.51
N MET A 355 12.44 -11.02 15.34
CA MET A 355 11.54 -11.89 14.56
C MET A 355 11.07 -13.11 15.37
N ILE A 356 12.00 -13.77 16.07
CA ILE A 356 11.66 -14.93 16.92
C ILE A 356 10.80 -14.49 18.12
N ALA A 357 11.16 -13.38 18.77
CA ALA A 357 10.42 -12.91 19.94
C ALA A 357 9.00 -12.44 19.56
N ALA A 358 8.83 -11.76 18.43
CA ALA A 358 7.53 -11.35 17.91
C ALA A 358 6.62 -12.56 17.61
N ASP A 359 7.15 -13.60 16.95
CA ASP A 359 6.42 -14.86 16.73
C ASP A 359 5.96 -15.49 18.05
N ARG A 360 6.83 -15.55 19.04
CA ARG A 360 6.48 -16.15 20.34
C ARG A 360 5.48 -15.32 21.14
N LEU A 361 5.51 -13.99 21.03
CA LEU A 361 4.48 -13.11 21.60
C LEU A 361 3.13 -13.34 20.92
N GLY A 362 3.10 -13.42 19.58
CA GLY A 362 1.88 -13.74 18.83
C GLY A 362 1.29 -15.11 19.23
N ARG A 363 2.11 -16.15 19.35
CA ARG A 363 1.65 -17.48 19.79
C ARG A 363 1.09 -17.45 21.21
N ALA A 364 1.79 -16.78 22.14
CA ALA A 364 1.32 -16.65 23.52
C ALA A 364 -0.01 -15.91 23.59
N TRP A 365 -0.20 -14.89 22.76
CA TRP A 365 -1.47 -14.17 22.65
C TRP A 365 -2.61 -15.08 22.17
N LEU A 366 -2.41 -15.84 21.10
CA LEU A 366 -3.41 -16.76 20.56
C LEU A 366 -3.78 -17.90 21.53
N GLU A 367 -2.85 -18.35 22.39
CA GLU A 367 -3.11 -19.35 23.43
C GLU A 367 -4.02 -18.83 24.57
N VAL A 368 -3.99 -17.52 24.82
CA VAL A 368 -4.83 -16.90 25.87
C VAL A 368 -6.25 -16.64 25.34
N GLU A 369 -6.40 -16.37 24.04
CA GLU A 369 -7.70 -16.12 23.42
C GLU A 369 -8.45 -17.40 23.01
N ALA A 370 -7.80 -18.57 22.95
CA ALA A 370 -8.37 -19.86 22.58
C ALA A 370 -9.08 -20.53 23.77
#